data_8eb07cbe93295d5f1cc9d8fad6c3f2c1
#
_entry.id   8eb07cbe93295d5f1cc9d8fad6c3f2c1
#
_cell.length_a   1.000
_cell.length_b   1.000
_cell.length_c   1.000
_cell.angle_alpha   90.00
_cell.angle_beta   90.00
_cell.angle_gamma   90.00
#
_symmetry.space_group_name_H-M   'P 1'
#
loop_
_entity.id
_entity.type
_entity.pdbx_description
1 polymer ?
#
loop_
_entity_poly.entity_id
_entity_poly.type
_entity_poly.pdbx_seq_one_letter_code
_entity_poly.pdbx_strand_id
1 'polypeptide(L)'
;VQEVLKRMGQTDRISLDSAKKLIEKIEEHSRRSGMQSVIAVCGPDGNPIAVHVMDNAFLVSFDVAVKKAYTSVAVKMSTKELSVLAQPGGTFYGVDKMDGGKIVIFGGGVPLKIGDKIIGGLGISGGTGEQDHALAEYGLSVLSEVL
;
A
#
# COMPACT_ATOMS: atom_id res chain seq x y z
N VAL A 1 -25.09 -18.30 -9.68
CA VAL A 1 -24.12 -19.03 -8.84
C VAL A 1 -22.71 -18.59 -9.13
N GLN A 2 -22.30 -18.55 -10.41
CA GLN A 2 -20.94 -18.12 -10.75
C GLN A 2 -20.68 -16.68 -10.38
N GLU A 3 -21.67 -15.80 -10.54
CA GLU A 3 -21.53 -14.41 -10.17
C GLU A 3 -21.42 -14.24 -8.65
N VAL A 4 -22.17 -15.02 -7.88
CA VAL A 4 -22.05 -15.01 -6.41
C VAL A 4 -20.67 -15.48 -5.99
N LEU A 5 -20.17 -16.58 -6.57
CA LEU A 5 -18.84 -17.10 -6.29
C LEU A 5 -17.75 -16.07 -6.65
N LYS A 6 -17.92 -15.37 -7.77
CA LYS A 6 -17.00 -14.32 -8.19
C LYS A 6 -16.98 -13.17 -7.19
N ARG A 7 -18.14 -12.75 -6.68
CA ARG A 7 -18.24 -11.70 -5.67
C ARG A 7 -17.62 -12.14 -4.36
N MET A 8 -17.81 -13.40 -3.95
CA MET A 8 -17.19 -13.95 -2.76
C MET A 8 -15.64 -13.93 -2.88
N GLY A 9 -15.12 -14.31 -4.04
CA GLY A 9 -13.68 -14.24 -4.30
C GLY A 9 -13.15 -12.81 -4.26
N GLN A 10 -13.95 -11.82 -4.73
CA GLN A 10 -13.56 -10.41 -4.68
C GLN A 10 -13.58 -9.84 -3.26
N THR A 11 -14.41 -10.39 -2.35
CA THR A 11 -14.43 -9.94 -0.95
C THR A 11 -13.23 -10.44 -0.15
N ASP A 12 -12.52 -11.46 -0.66
CA ASP A 12 -11.39 -12.07 0.05
C ASP A 12 -10.04 -11.47 -0.35
N ARG A 13 -9.94 -10.99 -1.57
CA ARG A 13 -8.72 -10.36 -2.06
C ARG A 13 -9.03 -9.36 -3.16
N ILE A 14 -8.20 -8.32 -3.25
CA ILE A 14 -8.33 -7.36 -4.34
C ILE A 14 -7.95 -8.03 -5.66
N SER A 15 -8.76 -7.81 -6.71
CA SER A 15 -8.49 -8.34 -8.04
C SER A 15 -7.41 -7.51 -8.75
N LEU A 16 -6.79 -8.08 -9.78
CA LEU A 16 -5.87 -7.33 -10.64
C LEU A 16 -6.56 -6.12 -11.27
N ASP A 17 -7.79 -6.28 -11.72
CA ASP A 17 -8.54 -5.18 -12.34
C ASP A 17 -8.76 -4.03 -11.35
N SER A 18 -9.21 -4.33 -10.15
CA SER A 18 -9.40 -3.32 -9.09
C SER A 18 -8.08 -2.68 -8.68
N ALA A 19 -7.02 -3.46 -8.57
CA ALA A 19 -5.68 -2.94 -8.24
C ALA A 19 -5.21 -1.93 -9.30
N LYS A 20 -5.37 -2.25 -10.58
CA LYS A 20 -4.99 -1.35 -11.68
C LYS A 20 -5.80 -0.06 -11.65
N LYS A 21 -7.10 -0.16 -11.43
CA LYS A 21 -7.97 1.03 -11.36
C LYS A 21 -7.62 1.91 -10.16
N LEU A 22 -7.33 1.30 -9.02
CA LEU A 22 -6.90 2.05 -7.83
C LEU A 22 -5.59 2.79 -8.10
N ILE A 23 -4.63 2.11 -8.68
CA ILE A 23 -3.33 2.70 -9.01
C ILE A 23 -3.51 3.89 -9.97
N GLU A 24 -4.35 3.74 -11.00
CA GLU A 24 -4.60 4.81 -11.97
C GLU A 24 -5.18 6.06 -11.30
N LYS A 25 -6.12 5.89 -10.38
CA LYS A 25 -6.68 7.02 -9.61
C LYS A 25 -5.62 7.72 -8.78
N ILE A 26 -4.76 6.95 -8.12
CA ILE A 26 -3.68 7.49 -7.29
C ILE A 26 -2.64 8.20 -8.14
N GLU A 27 -2.28 7.63 -9.32
CA GLU A 27 -1.36 8.28 -10.26
C GLU A 27 -1.86 9.66 -10.65
N GLU A 28 -3.14 9.77 -10.99
CA GLU A 28 -3.73 11.04 -11.40
C GLU A 28 -3.66 12.06 -10.27
N HIS A 29 -3.94 11.63 -9.05
CA HIS A 29 -3.85 12.51 -7.88
C HIS A 29 -2.39 12.92 -7.60
N SER A 30 -1.47 11.98 -7.70
CA SER A 30 -0.04 12.23 -7.54
C SER A 30 0.46 13.26 -8.56
N ARG A 31 0.05 13.10 -9.82
CA ARG A 31 0.43 14.02 -10.90
C ARG A 31 -0.07 15.43 -10.62
N ARG A 32 -1.32 15.56 -10.19
CA ARG A 32 -1.90 16.87 -9.83
C ARG A 32 -1.18 17.51 -8.65
N SER A 33 -0.63 16.71 -7.75
CA SER A 33 0.14 17.18 -6.59
C SER A 33 1.61 17.47 -6.93
N GLY A 34 2.02 17.26 -8.17
CA GLY A 34 3.39 17.46 -8.60
C GLY A 34 4.36 16.37 -8.13
N MET A 35 3.85 15.22 -7.71
CA MET A 35 4.66 14.11 -7.22
C MET A 35 4.85 13.05 -8.29
N GLN A 36 6.03 12.43 -8.27
CA GLN A 36 6.38 11.31 -9.14
C GLN A 36 6.58 10.09 -8.26
N SER A 37 5.58 9.24 -8.23
CA SER A 37 5.48 8.17 -7.25
C SER A 37 5.62 6.79 -7.90
N VAL A 38 6.03 5.82 -7.10
CA VAL A 38 5.81 4.41 -7.38
C VAL A 38 4.62 3.97 -6.52
N ILE A 39 3.66 3.29 -7.13
CA ILE A 39 2.43 2.86 -6.48
C ILE A 39 2.32 1.35 -6.64
N ALA A 40 2.30 0.63 -5.52
CA ALA A 40 2.27 -0.82 -5.49
C ALA A 40 1.03 -1.31 -4.77
N VAL A 41 0.40 -2.35 -5.30
CA VAL A 41 -0.69 -3.06 -4.64
C VAL A 41 -0.28 -4.52 -4.51
N CYS A 42 -0.39 -5.06 -3.31
CA CYS A 42 -0.18 -6.48 -3.04
C CYS A 42 -1.48 -7.15 -2.60
N GLY A 43 -1.52 -8.47 -2.71
CA GLY A 43 -2.61 -9.27 -2.17
C GLY A 43 -2.50 -9.45 -0.66
N PRO A 44 -3.49 -10.12 -0.04
CA PRO A 44 -3.44 -10.39 1.40
C PRO A 44 -2.33 -11.34 1.81
N ASP A 45 -1.70 -12.01 0.85
CA ASP A 45 -0.51 -12.84 1.04
C ASP A 45 0.79 -12.03 0.99
N GLY A 46 0.71 -10.71 0.74
CA GLY A 46 1.87 -9.83 0.67
C GLY A 46 2.56 -9.79 -0.70
N ASN A 47 2.18 -10.64 -1.63
CA ASN A 47 2.79 -10.68 -2.97
C ASN A 47 2.26 -9.55 -3.86
N PRO A 48 3.13 -8.86 -4.61
CA PRO A 48 2.68 -7.80 -5.52
C PRO A 48 1.69 -8.31 -6.56
N ILE A 49 0.64 -7.54 -6.81
CA ILE A 49 -0.33 -7.77 -7.88
C ILE A 49 -0.04 -6.84 -9.05
N ALA A 50 0.19 -5.56 -8.78
CA ALA A 50 0.49 -4.55 -9.77
C ALA A 50 1.34 -3.45 -9.17
N VAL A 51 2.28 -2.93 -9.96
CA VAL A 51 3.15 -1.83 -9.56
C VAL A 51 3.30 -0.90 -10.75
N HIS A 52 2.99 0.38 -10.58
CA HIS A 52 3.26 1.39 -11.60
C HIS A 52 4.36 2.33 -11.11
N VAL A 53 5.32 2.56 -11.99
CA VAL A 53 6.43 3.49 -11.75
C VAL A 53 6.19 4.71 -12.61
N MET A 54 5.87 5.85 -11.97
CA MET A 54 5.69 7.09 -12.71
C MET A 54 7.03 7.57 -13.26
N ASP A 55 6.98 8.31 -14.37
CA ASP A 55 8.19 8.86 -14.98
C ASP A 55 8.97 9.69 -13.96
N ASN A 56 10.28 9.54 -13.95
CA ASN A 56 11.20 10.28 -13.08
C ASN A 56 11.09 9.96 -11.58
N ALA A 57 10.39 8.90 -11.19
CA ALA A 57 10.41 8.43 -9.81
C ALA A 57 11.82 7.99 -9.42
N PHE A 58 12.15 8.10 -8.13
CA PHE A 58 13.45 7.64 -7.64
C PHE A 58 13.63 6.14 -7.87
N LEU A 59 14.83 5.75 -8.26
CA LEU A 59 15.15 4.33 -8.49
C LEU A 59 14.78 3.46 -7.28
N VAL A 60 15.09 3.91 -6.08
CA VAL A 60 14.83 3.14 -4.85
C VAL A 60 13.33 3.03 -4.54
N SER A 61 12.50 3.89 -5.10
CA SER A 61 11.08 3.95 -4.77
C SER A 61 10.32 2.68 -5.18
N PHE A 62 10.77 1.95 -6.20
CA PHE A 62 10.16 0.68 -6.55
C PHE A 62 10.24 -0.31 -5.37
N ASP A 63 11.44 -0.52 -4.86
CA ASP A 63 11.66 -1.44 -3.74
C ASP A 63 10.88 -0.98 -2.49
N VAL A 64 10.95 0.31 -2.20
CA VAL A 64 10.32 0.87 -1.02
C VAL A 64 8.78 0.77 -1.09
N ALA A 65 8.19 1.10 -2.24
CA ALA A 65 6.73 1.03 -2.40
C ALA A 65 6.22 -0.41 -2.25
N VAL A 66 6.91 -1.37 -2.89
CA VAL A 66 6.56 -2.79 -2.77
C VAL A 66 6.64 -3.25 -1.32
N LYS A 67 7.69 -2.87 -0.62
CA LYS A 67 7.89 -3.23 0.80
C LYS A 67 6.89 -2.53 1.72
N LYS A 68 6.47 -1.30 1.42
CA LYS A 68 5.43 -0.62 2.18
C LYS A 68 4.08 -1.35 2.07
N ALA A 69 3.71 -1.76 0.86
CA ALA A 69 2.49 -2.55 0.66
C ALA A 69 2.56 -3.85 1.47
N TYR A 70 3.65 -4.58 1.36
CA TYR A 70 3.89 -5.80 2.11
C TYR A 70 3.79 -5.56 3.62
N THR A 71 4.47 -4.54 4.13
CA THR A 71 4.51 -4.24 5.56
C THR A 71 3.11 -4.01 6.11
N SER A 72 2.27 -3.26 5.39
CA SER A 72 0.92 -2.94 5.86
C SER A 72 0.07 -4.20 6.08
N VAL A 73 0.26 -5.22 5.25
CA VAL A 73 -0.42 -6.51 5.40
C VAL A 73 0.22 -7.34 6.51
N ALA A 74 1.55 -7.37 6.53
CA ALA A 74 2.30 -8.19 7.48
C ALA A 74 2.05 -7.77 8.94
N VAL A 75 1.94 -6.47 9.21
CA VAL A 75 1.73 -5.94 10.56
C VAL A 75 0.30 -5.49 10.83
N LYS A 76 -0.57 -5.54 9.81
CA LYS A 76 -2.01 -5.20 9.89
C LYS A 76 -2.25 -3.77 10.39
N MET A 77 -1.40 -2.85 9.99
CA MET A 77 -1.54 -1.42 10.30
C MET A 77 -0.81 -0.60 9.23
N SER A 78 -1.06 0.70 9.20
CA SER A 78 -0.32 1.58 8.30
C SER A 78 1.16 1.65 8.70
N THR A 79 2.03 1.89 7.72
CA THR A 79 3.45 2.09 8.01
C THR A 79 3.70 3.40 8.77
N LYS A 80 2.76 4.34 8.69
CA LYS A 80 2.80 5.56 9.52
C LYS A 80 2.59 5.24 11.00
N GLU A 81 1.59 4.43 11.34
CA GLU A 81 1.37 3.96 12.70
C GLU A 81 2.57 3.18 13.21
N LEU A 82 3.09 2.28 12.37
CA LEU A 82 4.28 1.49 12.72
C LEU A 82 5.49 2.38 12.99
N SER A 83 5.65 3.46 12.22
CA SER A 83 6.79 4.38 12.38
C SER A 83 6.87 4.95 13.80
N VAL A 84 5.73 5.24 14.40
CA VAL A 84 5.68 5.75 15.78
C VAL A 84 6.14 4.68 16.78
N LEU A 85 5.67 3.45 16.59
CA LEU A 85 6.00 2.32 17.46
C LEU A 85 7.43 1.82 17.30
N ALA A 86 8.06 2.11 16.16
CA ALA A 86 9.39 1.63 15.82
C ALA A 86 10.52 2.60 16.18
N GLN A 87 10.19 3.76 16.74
CA GLN A 87 11.20 4.73 17.17
C GLN A 87 11.93 4.25 18.44
N PRO A 88 13.12 4.81 18.73
CA PRO A 88 13.81 4.50 19.99
C PRO A 88 12.88 4.73 21.19
N GLY A 89 12.77 3.73 22.04
CA GLY A 89 11.83 3.73 23.17
C GLY A 89 10.46 3.18 22.83
N GLY A 90 10.15 2.94 21.57
CA GLY A 90 8.89 2.35 21.13
C GLY A 90 8.85 0.84 21.31
N THR A 91 7.63 0.29 21.38
CA THR A 91 7.40 -1.13 21.60
C THR A 91 8.04 -2.01 20.52
N PHE A 92 8.09 -1.52 19.28
CA PHE A 92 8.61 -2.28 18.15
C PHE A 92 9.93 -1.72 17.59
N TYR A 93 10.72 -1.07 18.45
CA TYR A 93 12.04 -0.63 18.04
C TYR A 93 12.88 -1.81 17.51
N GLY A 94 13.42 -1.65 16.30
CA GLY A 94 14.21 -2.70 15.65
C GLY A 94 13.41 -3.62 14.72
N VAL A 95 12.07 -3.43 14.61
CA VAL A 95 11.24 -4.28 13.74
C VAL A 95 11.65 -4.20 12.28
N ASP A 96 12.25 -3.10 11.84
CA ASP A 96 12.73 -2.90 10.47
C ASP A 96 13.84 -3.89 10.08
N LYS A 97 14.50 -4.49 11.06
CA LYS A 97 15.54 -5.53 10.83
C LYS A 97 14.97 -6.94 10.76
N MET A 98 13.69 -7.10 11.10
CA MET A 98 13.02 -8.39 11.08
C MET A 98 12.56 -8.75 9.66
N ASP A 99 12.16 -10.02 9.50
CA ASP A 99 11.61 -10.52 8.23
C ASP A 99 12.53 -10.23 7.03
N GLY A 100 13.83 -10.41 7.23
CA GLY A 100 14.83 -10.20 6.16
C GLY A 100 14.97 -8.74 5.76
N GLY A 101 14.59 -7.79 6.62
CA GLY A 101 14.66 -6.37 6.32
C GLY A 101 13.54 -5.85 5.43
N LYS A 102 12.43 -6.60 5.32
CA LYS A 102 11.31 -6.19 4.46
C LYS A 102 10.38 -5.17 5.10
N ILE A 103 10.50 -4.94 6.39
CA ILE A 103 9.59 -4.08 7.15
C ILE A 103 10.01 -2.63 7.01
N VAL A 104 9.12 -1.80 6.45
CA VAL A 104 9.36 -0.36 6.28
C VAL A 104 8.67 0.40 7.40
N ILE A 105 9.40 1.32 8.04
CA ILE A 105 8.94 2.03 9.23
C ILE A 105 8.73 3.54 8.99
N PHE A 106 8.26 3.90 7.81
CA PHE A 106 7.84 5.28 7.52
C PHE A 106 6.63 5.26 6.59
N GLY A 107 5.84 6.34 6.63
CA GLY A 107 4.52 6.42 6.02
C GLY A 107 4.46 6.17 4.52
N GLY A 108 3.32 5.71 4.05
CA GLY A 108 3.01 5.45 2.64
C GLY A 108 2.43 4.07 2.38
N GLY A 109 2.44 3.18 3.35
CA GLY A 109 1.80 1.87 3.25
C GLY A 109 0.53 1.80 4.08
N VAL A 110 -0.55 1.26 3.52
CA VAL A 110 -1.83 1.09 4.22
C VAL A 110 -2.46 -0.24 3.83
N PRO A 111 -3.07 -0.96 4.79
CA PRO A 111 -3.84 -2.13 4.43
C PRO A 111 -5.13 -1.73 3.72
N LEU A 112 -5.51 -2.50 2.71
CA LEU A 112 -6.77 -2.33 1.99
C LEU A 112 -7.80 -3.26 2.63
N LYS A 113 -8.93 -2.70 3.05
CA LYS A 113 -9.94 -3.46 3.80
C LYS A 113 -11.33 -3.35 3.21
N ILE A 114 -12.10 -4.42 3.37
CA ILE A 114 -13.56 -4.40 3.28
C ILE A 114 -14.06 -4.73 4.67
N GLY A 115 -14.69 -3.74 5.34
CA GLY A 115 -14.98 -3.88 6.77
C GLY A 115 -13.68 -4.06 7.55
N ASP A 116 -13.58 -5.12 8.33
CA ASP A 116 -12.38 -5.44 9.10
C ASP A 116 -11.43 -6.40 8.36
N LYS A 117 -11.82 -6.87 7.18
CA LYS A 117 -11.04 -7.85 6.45
C LYS A 117 -10.01 -7.20 5.53
N ILE A 118 -8.76 -7.58 5.69
CA ILE A 118 -7.67 -7.14 4.81
C ILE A 118 -7.74 -7.92 3.51
N ILE A 119 -7.92 -7.20 2.40
CA ILE A 119 -7.98 -7.79 1.04
C ILE A 119 -6.71 -7.55 0.25
N GLY A 120 -5.78 -6.77 0.77
CA GLY A 120 -4.52 -6.44 0.14
C GLY A 120 -3.81 -5.31 0.86
N GLY A 121 -2.76 -4.81 0.25
CA GLY A 121 -2.00 -3.67 0.76
C GLY A 121 -1.64 -2.71 -0.35
N LEU A 122 -1.51 -1.44 0.01
CA LEU A 122 -1.11 -0.36 -0.88
C LEU A 122 0.18 0.26 -0.35
N GLY A 123 1.15 0.47 -1.22
CA GLY A 123 2.40 1.14 -0.88
C GLY A 123 2.75 2.23 -1.87
N ILE A 124 3.10 3.39 -1.37
CA ILE A 124 3.46 4.57 -2.17
C ILE A 124 4.81 5.10 -1.71
N SER A 125 5.67 5.36 -2.67
CA SER A 125 6.99 5.95 -2.41
C SER A 125 7.32 6.97 -3.50
N GLY A 126 7.74 8.15 -3.10
CA GLY A 126 8.13 9.22 -4.04
C GLY A 126 8.34 10.57 -3.38
N GLY A 127 7.77 10.78 -2.21
CA GLY A 127 7.92 11.99 -1.44
C GLY A 127 8.41 11.71 -0.02
N THR A 128 8.07 12.58 0.90
CA THR A 128 8.29 12.34 2.33
C THR A 128 7.31 11.28 2.82
N GLY A 129 7.57 10.70 3.98
CA GLY A 129 6.62 9.76 4.60
C GLY A 129 5.23 10.36 4.75
N GLU A 130 5.15 11.63 5.10
CA GLU A 130 3.86 12.33 5.24
C GLU A 130 3.14 12.51 3.91
N GLN A 131 3.86 12.88 2.86
CA GLN A 131 3.31 13.03 1.51
C GLN A 131 2.83 11.67 0.97
N ASP A 132 3.65 10.65 1.14
CA ASP A 132 3.32 9.30 0.68
C ASP A 132 2.10 8.76 1.43
N HIS A 133 2.00 9.01 2.74
CA HIS A 133 0.85 8.60 3.54
C HIS A 133 -0.42 9.33 3.09
N ALA A 134 -0.34 10.62 2.78
CA ALA A 134 -1.48 11.38 2.29
C ALA A 134 -2.02 10.80 0.97
N LEU A 135 -1.14 10.39 0.06
CA LEU A 135 -1.55 9.71 -1.16
C LEU A 135 -2.18 8.35 -0.88
N ALA A 136 -1.65 7.62 0.09
CA ALA A 136 -2.22 6.34 0.49
C ALA A 136 -3.63 6.53 1.08
N GLU A 137 -3.84 7.55 1.89
CA GLU A 137 -5.18 7.87 2.41
C GLU A 137 -6.16 8.25 1.29
N TYR A 138 -5.68 8.99 0.28
CA TYR A 138 -6.50 9.25 -0.90
C TYR A 138 -6.92 7.92 -1.54
N GLY A 139 -6.00 6.98 -1.69
CA GLY A 139 -6.30 5.64 -2.21
C GLY A 139 -7.39 4.94 -1.41
N LEU A 140 -7.33 5.02 -0.08
CA LEU A 140 -8.37 4.45 0.77
C LEU A 140 -9.72 5.12 0.54
N SER A 141 -9.74 6.43 0.32
CA SER A 141 -10.97 7.18 0.11
C SER A 141 -11.69 6.81 -1.21
N VAL A 142 -10.96 6.29 -2.20
CA VAL A 142 -11.53 5.92 -3.50
C VAL A 142 -11.60 4.41 -3.71
N LEU A 143 -11.19 3.63 -2.72
CA LEU A 143 -11.15 2.16 -2.84
C LEU A 143 -12.51 1.57 -3.21
N SER A 144 -13.58 2.03 -2.58
CA SER A 144 -14.93 1.52 -2.85
C SER A 144 -15.38 1.74 -4.29
N GLU A 145 -14.81 2.75 -4.98
CA GLU A 145 -15.16 3.05 -6.37
C GLU A 145 -14.59 2.03 -7.36
N VAL A 146 -13.60 1.25 -6.96
CA VAL A 146 -12.91 0.30 -7.85
C VAL A 146 -13.18 -1.16 -7.53
N LEU A 147 -13.84 -1.43 -6.42
CA LEU A 147 -14.18 -2.80 -5.99
C LEU A 147 -15.41 -3.36 -6.68
#